data_b5ac9fcd0fdf9af7367bb7387c5a181b
#
_entry.id   b5ac9fcd0fdf9af7367bb7387c5a181b
#
_cell.length_a   1.000
_cell.length_b   1.000
_cell.length_c   1.000
_cell.angle_alpha   90.00
_cell.angle_beta   90.00
_cell.angle_gamma   90.00
#
_symmetry.space_group_name_H-M   'P 1'
#
loop_
_entity.id
_entity.type
_entity.pdbx_description
1 polymer ?
#
loop_
_entity_poly.entity_id
_entity_poly.type
_entity_poly.pdbx_seq_one_letter_code
_entity_poly.pdbx_strand_id
1 'polypeptide(L)'
;MDKLITPTALFDSLQHLETTNRHFSKNKWQLIEYNYALSFLKSYKESRGTFNAYRREVERLLQWAWNVQNKPVKKLKREDIEEFISFCKKPPKTWIGINKVPRFLDKDGARIPNVAWRPFVVTVSKSEHRKGDKPKVKNFELLDDSIKEIFAILSSFFIYLLQEEYILSNPISLMRQKS
;
A
#
# COMPACT_ATOMS: atom_id res chain seq x y z
N MET A 1 18.16 -13.07 -12.26
CA MET A 1 17.22 -12.56 -11.26
C MET A 1 16.62 -11.27 -11.74
N ASP A 2 15.32 -11.28 -11.93
CA ASP A 2 14.63 -10.06 -12.31
C ASP A 2 14.66 -9.10 -11.11
N LYS A 3 15.18 -7.90 -11.39
CA LYS A 3 15.24 -6.84 -10.41
C LYS A 3 13.82 -6.36 -10.12
N LEU A 4 13.39 -6.40 -8.84
CA LEU A 4 12.07 -5.91 -8.46
C LEU A 4 11.91 -4.44 -8.85
N ILE A 5 10.75 -4.11 -9.42
CA ILE A 5 10.41 -2.74 -9.79
C ILE A 5 10.28 -1.91 -8.51
N THR A 6 10.94 -0.73 -8.50
CA THR A 6 10.73 0.24 -7.43
C THR A 6 9.35 0.88 -7.62
N PRO A 7 8.42 0.74 -6.65
CA PRO A 7 7.07 1.24 -6.83
C PRO A 7 6.99 2.75 -6.74
N THR A 8 6.03 3.31 -7.48
CA THR A 8 5.64 4.71 -7.36
C THR A 8 4.27 4.79 -6.70
N ALA A 9 3.93 5.93 -6.08
CA ALA A 9 2.63 6.11 -5.45
C ALA A 9 1.51 6.01 -6.50
N LEU A 10 0.42 5.31 -6.14
CA LEU A 10 -0.75 5.14 -7.00
C LEU A 10 -1.83 6.18 -6.69
N PHE A 11 -2.04 6.47 -5.41
CA PHE A 11 -3.14 7.32 -4.94
C PHE A 11 -2.61 8.59 -4.32
N ASP A 12 -3.14 9.72 -4.78
CA ASP A 12 -2.78 11.05 -4.30
C ASP A 12 -3.50 11.37 -2.97
N SER A 13 -3.32 12.60 -2.48
CA SER A 13 -4.06 13.12 -1.32
C SER A 13 -5.56 13.22 -1.62
N LEU A 14 -6.37 13.37 -0.59
CA LEU A 14 -7.82 13.56 -0.75
C LEU A 14 -8.15 14.68 -1.71
N GLN A 15 -7.40 15.78 -1.64
CA GLN A 15 -7.63 16.95 -2.50
C GLN A 15 -7.46 16.62 -3.99
N HIS A 16 -6.54 15.72 -4.33
CA HIS A 16 -6.18 15.39 -5.71
C HIS A 16 -6.53 13.98 -6.13
N LEU A 17 -7.24 13.24 -5.28
CA LEU A 17 -7.47 11.80 -5.49
C LEU A 17 -8.12 11.48 -6.83
N GLU A 18 -9.08 12.31 -7.27
CA GLU A 18 -9.84 12.06 -8.49
C GLU A 18 -9.23 12.71 -9.72
N THR A 19 -8.38 13.71 -9.53
CA THR A 19 -7.83 14.52 -10.64
C THR A 19 -6.43 14.11 -11.05
N THR A 20 -5.73 13.33 -10.23
CA THR A 20 -4.37 12.89 -10.53
C THR A 20 -4.37 11.89 -11.69
N ASN A 21 -3.49 12.12 -12.66
CA ASN A 21 -3.31 11.21 -13.78
C ASN A 21 -2.74 9.86 -13.30
N ARG A 22 -3.16 8.81 -13.96
CA ARG A 22 -2.70 7.44 -13.63
C ARG A 22 -1.33 7.20 -14.24
N HIS A 23 -0.37 6.91 -13.37
CA HIS A 23 1.04 6.69 -13.75
C HIS A 23 1.48 5.26 -13.43
N PHE A 24 0.78 4.27 -14.00
CA PHE A 24 1.16 2.87 -13.84
C PHE A 24 0.88 2.11 -15.14
N SER A 25 1.34 0.87 -15.21
CA SER A 25 1.17 0.02 -16.38
C SER A 25 -0.30 -0.02 -16.83
N LYS A 26 -0.50 0.00 -18.16
CA LYS A 26 -1.83 0.04 -18.77
C LYS A 26 -2.48 -1.33 -18.89
N ASN A 27 -2.09 -2.31 -18.07
CA ASN A 27 -2.78 -3.59 -18.02
C ASN A 27 -4.25 -3.38 -17.68
N LYS A 28 -5.12 -4.02 -18.44
CA LYS A 28 -6.57 -3.86 -18.30
C LYS A 28 -7.05 -4.24 -16.90
N TRP A 29 -6.55 -5.33 -16.35
CA TRP A 29 -6.95 -5.77 -15.02
C TRP A 29 -6.40 -4.88 -13.90
N GLN A 30 -5.22 -4.28 -14.08
CA GLN A 30 -4.68 -3.31 -13.12
C GLN A 30 -5.56 -2.06 -13.07
N LEU A 31 -6.03 -1.59 -14.22
CA LEU A 31 -6.92 -0.44 -14.28
C LEU A 31 -8.25 -0.71 -13.57
N ILE A 32 -8.80 -1.90 -13.75
CA ILE A 32 -10.02 -2.34 -13.07
C ILE A 32 -9.82 -2.31 -11.56
N GLU A 33 -8.72 -2.88 -11.07
CA GLU A 33 -8.43 -2.95 -9.64
C GLU A 33 -8.12 -1.58 -9.05
N TYR A 34 -7.43 -0.74 -9.80
CA TYR A 34 -7.21 0.66 -9.42
C TYR A 34 -8.54 1.38 -9.19
N ASN A 35 -9.49 1.21 -10.10
CA ASN A 35 -10.79 1.87 -10.00
C ASN A 35 -11.62 1.37 -8.80
N TYR A 36 -11.59 0.08 -8.51
CA TYR A 36 -12.23 -0.46 -7.30
C TYR A 36 -11.60 0.13 -6.04
N ALA A 37 -10.27 0.16 -5.98
CA ALA A 37 -9.56 0.73 -4.84
C ALA A 37 -9.87 2.21 -4.68
N LEU A 38 -9.89 2.97 -5.77
CA LEU A 38 -10.23 4.39 -5.75
C LEU A 38 -11.62 4.61 -5.15
N SER A 39 -12.62 3.86 -5.59
CA SER A 39 -13.99 3.95 -5.08
C SER A 39 -14.07 3.60 -3.61
N PHE A 40 -13.34 2.56 -3.18
CA PHE A 40 -13.24 2.18 -1.78
C PHE A 40 -12.65 3.31 -0.93
N LEU A 41 -11.54 3.89 -1.38
CA LEU A 41 -10.86 4.96 -0.64
C LEU A 41 -11.71 6.23 -0.55
N LYS A 42 -12.48 6.56 -1.58
CA LYS A 42 -13.39 7.70 -1.56
C LYS A 42 -14.43 7.61 -0.44
N SER A 43 -14.83 6.41 -0.06
CA SER A 43 -15.82 6.24 1.01
C SER A 43 -15.31 6.68 2.38
N TYR A 44 -13.99 6.92 2.52
CA TYR A 44 -13.36 7.39 3.76
C TYR A 44 -12.94 8.87 3.70
N LYS A 45 -13.43 9.63 2.73
CA LYS A 45 -13.04 11.03 2.53
C LYS A 45 -13.33 11.95 3.71
N GLU A 46 -14.30 11.60 4.57
CA GLU A 46 -14.69 12.41 5.72
C GLU A 46 -13.70 12.29 6.90
N SER A 47 -12.80 11.34 6.87
CA SER A 47 -11.79 11.12 7.92
C SER A 47 -10.40 11.01 7.29
N ARG A 48 -9.63 12.09 7.38
CA ARG A 48 -8.27 12.14 6.80
C ARG A 48 -7.36 11.05 7.36
N GLY A 49 -7.39 10.82 8.68
CA GLY A 49 -6.56 9.80 9.31
C GLY A 49 -6.90 8.40 8.83
N THR A 50 -8.20 8.08 8.77
CA THR A 50 -8.68 6.80 8.25
C THR A 50 -8.32 6.65 6.78
N PHE A 51 -8.57 7.67 5.97
CA PHE A 51 -8.20 7.66 4.55
C PHE A 51 -6.70 7.39 4.36
N ASN A 52 -5.85 8.09 5.10
CA ASN A 52 -4.39 7.93 4.96
C ASN A 52 -3.94 6.51 5.31
N ALA A 53 -4.49 5.92 6.37
CA ALA A 53 -4.18 4.55 6.76
C ALA A 53 -4.67 3.54 5.72
N TYR A 54 -5.89 3.68 5.26
CA TYR A 54 -6.49 2.80 4.26
C TYR A 54 -5.77 2.90 2.92
N ARG A 55 -5.46 4.11 2.46
CA ARG A 55 -4.67 4.33 1.25
C ARG A 55 -3.34 3.62 1.32
N ARG A 56 -2.63 3.77 2.44
CA ARG A 56 -1.32 3.15 2.64
C ARG A 56 -1.37 1.63 2.47
N GLU A 57 -2.30 0.96 3.15
CA GLU A 57 -2.33 -0.50 3.14
C GLU A 57 -2.92 -1.07 1.86
N VAL A 58 -3.95 -0.46 1.31
CA VAL A 58 -4.53 -0.89 0.03
C VAL A 58 -3.49 -0.75 -1.09
N GLU A 59 -2.76 0.36 -1.12
CA GLU A 59 -1.74 0.60 -2.13
C GLU A 59 -0.58 -0.40 -2.02
N ARG A 60 -0.13 -0.71 -0.81
CA ARG A 60 0.91 -1.74 -0.60
C ARG A 60 0.47 -3.09 -1.15
N LEU A 61 -0.77 -3.48 -0.89
CA LEU A 61 -1.31 -4.75 -1.40
C LEU A 61 -1.35 -4.77 -2.93
N LEU A 62 -1.87 -3.71 -3.56
CA LEU A 62 -1.93 -3.63 -5.01
C LEU A 62 -0.54 -3.70 -5.63
N GLN A 63 0.40 -2.93 -5.12
CA GLN A 63 1.77 -2.92 -5.63
C GLN A 63 2.46 -4.27 -5.48
N TRP A 64 2.26 -4.94 -4.35
CA TRP A 64 2.81 -6.27 -4.14
C TRP A 64 2.18 -7.30 -5.09
N ALA A 65 0.86 -7.33 -5.19
CA ALA A 65 0.17 -8.26 -6.07
C ALA A 65 0.58 -8.06 -7.53
N TRP A 66 0.60 -6.81 -7.97
CA TRP A 66 0.88 -6.48 -9.37
C TRP A 66 2.35 -6.65 -9.75
N ASN A 67 3.26 -6.15 -8.91
CA ASN A 67 4.68 -6.03 -9.26
C ASN A 67 5.54 -7.18 -8.73
N VAL A 68 5.14 -7.86 -7.67
CA VAL A 68 5.89 -8.97 -7.09
C VAL A 68 5.27 -10.31 -7.51
N GLN A 69 3.96 -10.47 -7.34
CA GLN A 69 3.25 -11.70 -7.68
C GLN A 69 2.80 -11.77 -9.13
N ASN A 70 2.79 -10.64 -9.83
CA ASN A 70 2.34 -10.52 -11.23
C ASN A 70 0.94 -11.09 -11.45
N LYS A 71 0.03 -10.82 -10.52
CA LYS A 71 -1.35 -11.28 -10.61
C LYS A 71 -2.32 -10.27 -10.02
N PRO A 72 -3.59 -10.31 -10.49
CA PRO A 72 -4.62 -9.44 -9.94
C PRO A 72 -4.98 -9.84 -8.50
N VAL A 73 -5.43 -8.86 -7.73
CA VAL A 73 -5.88 -9.06 -6.35
C VAL A 73 -7.00 -10.10 -6.28
N LYS A 74 -7.87 -10.18 -7.29
CA LYS A 74 -8.96 -11.16 -7.32
C LYS A 74 -8.50 -12.61 -7.32
N LYS A 75 -7.24 -12.87 -7.69
CA LYS A 75 -6.67 -14.22 -7.70
C LYS A 75 -5.88 -14.54 -6.43
N LEU A 76 -5.81 -13.61 -5.49
CA LEU A 76 -5.11 -13.85 -4.23
C LEU A 76 -5.84 -14.89 -3.38
N LYS A 77 -5.09 -15.82 -2.85
CA LYS A 77 -5.56 -16.87 -1.95
C LYS A 77 -5.04 -16.60 -0.53
N ARG A 78 -5.49 -17.41 0.43
CA ARG A 78 -5.01 -17.30 1.82
C ARG A 78 -3.49 -17.34 1.91
N GLU A 79 -2.85 -18.26 1.19
CA GLU A 79 -1.39 -18.40 1.18
C GLU A 79 -0.70 -17.13 0.69
N ASP A 80 -1.30 -16.45 -0.29
CA ASP A 80 -0.77 -15.19 -0.81
C ASP A 80 -0.82 -14.09 0.26
N ILE A 81 -1.88 -14.04 1.05
CA ILE A 81 -1.99 -13.04 2.13
C ILE A 81 -0.92 -13.30 3.20
N GLU A 82 -0.67 -14.56 3.53
CA GLU A 82 0.41 -14.92 4.45
C GLU A 82 1.78 -14.46 3.91
N GLU A 83 2.04 -14.68 2.62
CA GLU A 83 3.25 -14.19 1.96
C GLU A 83 3.34 -12.67 1.95
N PHE A 84 2.21 -11.98 1.74
CA PHE A 84 2.17 -10.52 1.78
C PHE A 84 2.57 -9.99 3.16
N ILE A 85 2.06 -10.59 4.23
CA ILE A 85 2.44 -10.18 5.59
C ILE A 85 3.93 -10.41 5.82
N SER A 86 4.47 -11.53 5.38
CA SER A 86 5.92 -11.80 5.46
C SER A 86 6.72 -10.78 4.68
N PHE A 87 6.24 -10.40 3.49
CA PHE A 87 6.85 -9.34 2.68
C PHE A 87 6.86 -8.00 3.42
N CYS A 88 5.74 -7.64 4.06
CA CYS A 88 5.64 -6.39 4.82
C CYS A 88 6.58 -6.37 6.03
N LYS A 89 6.84 -7.52 6.64
CA LYS A 89 7.79 -7.62 7.76
C LYS A 89 9.24 -7.41 7.33
N LYS A 90 9.58 -7.80 6.10
CA LYS A 90 10.92 -7.66 5.56
C LYS A 90 10.87 -7.28 4.08
N PRO A 91 10.45 -6.04 3.78
CA PRO A 91 10.38 -5.61 2.38
C PRO A 91 11.79 -5.45 1.79
N PRO A 92 11.89 -5.49 0.44
CA PRO A 92 13.18 -5.24 -0.21
C PRO A 92 13.70 -3.83 0.13
N LYS A 93 15.01 -3.67 0.18
CA LYS A 93 15.65 -2.38 0.50
C LYS A 93 15.17 -1.25 -0.44
N THR A 94 14.91 -1.58 -1.70
CA THR A 94 14.43 -0.61 -2.69
C THR A 94 13.00 -0.12 -2.43
N TRP A 95 12.25 -0.80 -1.58
CA TRP A 95 10.90 -0.41 -1.18
C TRP A 95 10.86 0.36 0.14
N ILE A 96 12.01 0.57 0.77
CA ILE A 96 12.11 1.22 2.08
C ILE A 96 12.76 2.60 1.92
N GLY A 97 12.07 3.63 2.41
CA GLY A 97 12.59 4.99 2.47
C GLY A 97 13.09 5.34 3.86
N ILE A 98 13.99 6.28 3.93
CA ILE A 98 14.53 6.81 5.18
C ILE A 98 13.97 8.18 5.53
N ASN A 99 13.25 8.79 4.59
CA ASN A 99 12.61 10.10 4.78
C ASN A 99 11.14 10.03 4.39
N LYS A 100 10.29 10.66 5.18
CA LYS A 100 8.89 10.86 4.82
C LYS A 100 8.83 11.99 3.80
N VAL A 101 8.41 11.68 2.59
CA VAL A 101 8.30 12.63 1.48
C VAL A 101 6.89 12.59 0.89
N PRO A 102 6.45 13.66 0.18
CA PRO A 102 5.16 13.64 -0.50
C PRO A 102 5.06 12.53 -1.53
N ARG A 103 3.87 12.00 -1.73
CA ARG A 103 3.59 10.95 -2.72
C ARG A 103 3.67 11.47 -4.14
N PHE A 104 3.18 12.70 -4.34
CA PHE A 104 3.11 13.36 -5.63
C PHE A 104 3.65 14.77 -5.52
N LEU A 105 4.11 15.29 -6.63
CA LEU A 105 4.64 16.66 -6.75
C LEU A 105 3.88 17.37 -7.85
N ASP A 106 3.73 18.70 -7.69
CA ASP A 106 3.25 19.55 -8.76
C ASP A 106 4.38 19.83 -9.74
N LYS A 107 4.14 19.58 -11.02
CA LYS A 107 5.08 19.92 -12.09
C LYS A 107 4.29 20.51 -13.26
N ASP A 108 4.49 21.80 -13.50
CA ASP A 108 3.82 22.53 -14.60
C ASP A 108 2.30 22.36 -14.60
N GLY A 109 1.69 22.40 -13.41
CA GLY A 109 0.25 22.25 -13.22
C GLY A 109 -0.26 20.81 -13.19
N ALA A 110 0.61 19.83 -13.36
CA ALA A 110 0.27 18.41 -13.30
C ALA A 110 0.79 17.78 -12.02
N ARG A 111 0.03 16.81 -11.50
CA ARG A 111 0.46 15.99 -10.34
C ARG A 111 1.23 14.79 -10.87
N ILE A 112 2.48 14.66 -10.51
CA ILE A 112 3.32 13.52 -10.92
C ILE A 112 3.81 12.75 -9.70
N PRO A 113 4.00 11.44 -9.80
CA PRO A 113 4.56 10.66 -8.69
C PRO A 113 5.95 11.15 -8.31
N ASN A 114 6.19 11.24 -7.01
CA ASN A 114 7.50 11.61 -6.48
C ASN A 114 8.41 10.38 -6.50
N VAL A 115 9.48 10.42 -7.31
CA VAL A 115 10.41 9.30 -7.47
C VAL A 115 11.15 8.95 -6.17
N ALA A 116 11.21 9.87 -5.22
CA ALA A 116 11.84 9.63 -3.92
C ALA A 116 10.93 8.89 -2.92
N TRP A 117 9.63 8.81 -3.20
CA TRP A 117 8.67 8.15 -2.32
C TRP A 117 8.86 6.62 -2.32
N ARG A 118 8.67 6.01 -1.13
CA ARG A 118 8.72 4.56 -0.96
C ARG A 118 7.52 4.12 -0.12
N PRO A 119 7.00 2.90 -0.36
CA PRO A 119 5.83 2.41 0.39
C PRO A 119 6.10 2.09 1.86
N PHE A 120 7.33 1.84 2.24
CA PHE A 120 7.72 1.60 3.64
C PHE A 120 8.74 2.65 4.05
N VAL A 121 8.61 3.20 5.25
CA VAL A 121 9.50 4.24 5.74
C VAL A 121 10.01 3.89 7.12
N VAL A 122 11.31 3.98 7.31
CA VAL A 122 11.94 3.82 8.63
C VAL A 122 11.70 5.10 9.42
N THR A 123 11.24 4.95 10.66
CA THR A 123 11.08 6.07 11.58
C THR A 123 11.99 5.88 12.79
N VAL A 124 12.57 6.98 13.28
CA VAL A 124 13.29 6.99 14.56
C VAL A 124 12.47 7.79 15.57
N SER A 125 12.55 7.40 16.84
CA SER A 125 11.87 8.12 17.90
C SER A 125 12.47 9.52 18.05
N LYS A 126 11.70 10.45 18.64
CA LYS A 126 12.17 11.80 18.92
C LYS A 126 13.42 11.79 19.80
N SER A 127 13.49 10.88 20.77
CA SER A 127 14.65 10.76 21.65
C SER A 127 15.89 10.28 20.90
N GLU A 128 15.74 9.30 20.00
CA GLU A 128 16.85 8.81 19.17
C GLU A 128 17.33 9.88 18.21
N HIS A 129 16.41 10.64 17.62
CA HIS A 129 16.75 11.74 16.73
C HIS A 129 17.54 12.83 17.45
N ARG A 130 17.19 13.15 18.70
CA ARG A 130 17.93 14.11 19.54
C ARG A 130 19.34 13.64 19.85
N LYS A 131 19.58 12.32 19.88
CA LYS A 131 20.90 11.72 20.10
C LYS A 131 21.73 11.66 18.82
N GLY A 132 21.22 12.19 17.70
CA GLY A 132 21.91 12.17 16.42
C GLY A 132 21.73 10.90 15.61
N ASP A 133 20.86 10.00 16.04
CA ASP A 133 20.58 8.78 15.29
C ASP A 133 19.81 9.10 14.00
N LYS A 134 20.30 8.57 12.89
CA LYS A 134 19.66 8.72 11.58
C LYS A 134 18.94 7.46 11.18
N PRO A 135 17.79 7.56 10.48
CA PRO A 135 17.09 6.38 9.96
C PRO A 135 17.99 5.57 9.02
N LYS A 136 17.96 4.25 9.17
CA LYS A 136 18.67 3.31 8.28
C LYS A 136 17.70 2.26 7.76
N VAL A 137 17.80 1.93 6.47
CA VAL A 137 16.94 0.94 5.82
C VAL A 137 16.94 -0.40 6.57
N LYS A 138 18.10 -0.85 7.05
CA LYS A 138 18.24 -2.10 7.80
C LYS A 138 17.46 -2.14 9.11
N ASN A 139 17.06 -0.97 9.63
CA ASN A 139 16.34 -0.84 10.88
C ASN A 139 14.82 -0.80 10.69
N PHE A 140 14.34 -1.03 9.46
CA PHE A 140 12.90 -1.11 9.24
C PHE A 140 12.31 -2.26 10.05
N GLU A 141 11.23 -1.96 10.76
CA GLU A 141 10.54 -2.91 11.62
C GLU A 141 9.03 -2.71 11.49
N LEU A 142 8.31 -3.80 11.34
CA LEU A 142 6.86 -3.80 11.34
C LEU A 142 6.38 -4.32 12.69
N LEU A 143 5.76 -3.44 13.48
CA LEU A 143 5.26 -3.77 14.82
C LEU A 143 3.99 -4.62 14.74
N ASP A 144 3.73 -5.40 15.80
CA ASP A 144 2.55 -6.27 15.88
C ASP A 144 1.24 -5.49 15.74
N ASP A 145 1.15 -4.30 16.31
CA ASP A 145 -0.03 -3.45 16.18
C ASP A 145 -0.24 -3.00 14.73
N SER A 146 0.84 -2.76 13.99
CA SER A 146 0.77 -2.42 12.57
C SER A 146 0.25 -3.61 11.75
N ILE A 147 0.65 -4.83 12.11
CA ILE A 147 0.17 -6.05 11.46
C ILE A 147 -1.35 -6.19 11.67
N LYS A 148 -1.82 -5.96 12.89
CA LYS A 148 -3.27 -5.99 13.20
C LYS A 148 -4.03 -4.95 12.39
N GLU A 149 -3.47 -3.75 12.25
CA GLU A 149 -4.06 -2.68 11.44
C GLU A 149 -4.14 -3.09 9.96
N ILE A 150 -3.08 -3.69 9.43
CA ILE A 150 -3.06 -4.19 8.04
C ILE A 150 -4.21 -5.20 7.85
N PHE A 151 -4.34 -6.18 8.72
CA PHE A 151 -5.41 -7.18 8.63
C PHE A 151 -6.81 -6.53 8.68
N ALA A 152 -7.02 -5.58 9.58
CA ALA A 152 -8.31 -4.90 9.72
C ALA A 152 -8.66 -4.12 8.45
N ILE A 153 -7.70 -3.38 7.90
CA ILE A 153 -7.91 -2.57 6.70
C ILE A 153 -8.14 -3.47 5.48
N LEU A 154 -7.30 -4.47 5.29
CA LEU A 154 -7.45 -5.38 4.15
C LEU A 154 -8.72 -6.21 4.25
N SER A 155 -9.14 -6.59 5.45
CA SER A 155 -10.43 -7.25 5.65
C SER A 155 -11.58 -6.38 5.13
N SER A 156 -11.58 -5.09 5.47
CA SER A 156 -12.58 -4.14 4.97
C SER A 156 -12.53 -4.01 3.45
N PHE A 157 -11.34 -3.96 2.87
CA PHE A 157 -11.17 -3.87 1.43
C PHE A 157 -11.70 -5.12 0.70
N PHE A 158 -11.35 -6.31 1.19
CA PHE A 158 -11.85 -7.55 0.58
C PHE A 158 -13.35 -7.73 0.75
N ILE A 159 -13.93 -7.30 1.87
CA ILE A 159 -15.39 -7.27 2.06
C ILE A 159 -16.03 -6.37 0.99
N TYR A 160 -15.46 -5.19 0.76
CA TYR A 160 -15.93 -4.28 -0.28
C TYR A 160 -15.88 -4.95 -1.66
N LEU A 161 -14.75 -5.58 -2.02
CA LEU A 161 -14.60 -6.26 -3.31
C LEU A 161 -15.60 -7.41 -3.47
N LEU A 162 -15.92 -8.10 -2.38
CA LEU A 162 -16.92 -9.17 -2.37
C LEU A 162 -18.32 -8.59 -2.60
N GLN A 163 -18.66 -7.49 -1.93
CA GLN A 163 -19.94 -6.79 -2.10
C GLN A 163 -20.13 -6.26 -3.53
N GLU A 164 -19.05 -5.81 -4.15
CA GLU A 164 -19.05 -5.36 -5.54
C GLU A 164 -19.00 -6.51 -6.55
N GLU A 165 -19.01 -7.74 -6.08
CA GLU A 165 -18.97 -8.95 -6.91
C GLU A 165 -17.72 -9.06 -7.78
N TYR A 166 -16.63 -8.38 -7.38
CA TYR A 166 -15.35 -8.49 -8.07
C TYR A 166 -14.60 -9.75 -7.68
N ILE A 167 -14.74 -10.21 -6.43
CA ILE A 167 -14.17 -11.46 -5.92
C ILE A 167 -15.30 -12.38 -5.49
N LEU A 168 -15.05 -13.70 -5.50
CA LEU A 168 -16.04 -14.72 -5.13
C LEU A 168 -15.87 -15.19 -3.69
N SER A 169 -14.68 -15.01 -3.12
CA SER A 169 -14.38 -15.39 -1.74
C SER A 169 -13.37 -14.43 -1.16
N ASN A 170 -13.41 -14.27 0.16
CA ASN A 170 -12.51 -13.36 0.88
C ASN A 170 -11.31 -14.15 1.41
N PRO A 171 -10.10 -13.93 0.88
CA PRO A 171 -8.92 -14.71 1.31
C PRO A 171 -8.54 -14.49 2.76
N ILE A 172 -8.87 -13.33 3.35
CA ILE A 172 -8.56 -13.04 4.75
C ILE A 172 -9.47 -13.82 5.70
N SER A 173 -10.77 -13.95 5.36
CA SER A 173 -11.71 -14.68 6.22
C SER A 173 -11.37 -16.17 6.32
N LEU A 174 -10.57 -16.69 5.38
CA LEU A 174 -10.12 -18.07 5.39
C LEU A 174 -8.88 -18.30 6.25
N MET A 175 -8.26 -17.23 6.75
CA MET A 175 -7.08 -17.32 7.60
C MET A 175 -7.49 -17.71 9.02
N ARG A 176 -6.81 -18.73 9.57
CA ARG A 176 -6.97 -19.06 10.98
C ARG A 176 -6.26 -17.99 11.81
N GLN A 177 -7.01 -17.37 12.71
CA GLN A 177 -6.39 -16.52 13.70
C GLN A 177 -5.58 -17.42 14.63
N LYS A 178 -4.27 -17.31 14.56
CA LYS A 178 -3.40 -17.92 15.56
C LYS A 178 -3.52 -17.09 16.83
N SER A 179 -4.09 -17.69 17.84
CA SER A 179 -4.12 -17.11 19.17
C SER A 179 -2.70 -16.90 19.69
#